data_c212551c3c2bef83bca57a6944ce16a8
#
_entry.id   c212551c3c2bef83bca57a6944ce16a8
#
_cell.length_a   1.000
_cell.length_b   1.000
_cell.length_c   1.000
_cell.angle_alpha   90.00
_cell.angle_beta   90.00
_cell.angle_gamma   90.00
#
_symmetry.space_group_name_H-M   'P 1'
#
loop_
_entity.id
_entity.type
_entity.pdbx_description
1 polymer ?
#
loop_
_entity_poly.entity_id
_entity_poly.type
_entity_poly.pdbx_seq_one_letter_code
_entity_poly.pdbx_strand_id
1 'polypeptide(L)'
;TTGPRTKEFEKRIAAYCGVSHAIALNSWTNACELVLRWYGIGPGDEVIVPAYTYCATANIVLHVGAKPVMVDVLDDFTMDPVAVKRVLTNRTKAIIPVDIGGLPARIKEIMRVAEEGCNLFTPKVNLRVDGSNPQMRLGRALVISDAAHSFGATVAGKHVGAQADITGFSFHAVKNLTTAEGGALTFNLPEPFDNAELYRFFNLLSLHGQSKDALAKTQPGAWRYDVSIAGWKCN
;
A
#
# COMPACT_ATOMS: atom_id res chain seq x y z
N THR A 1 16.66 6.19 8.48
CA THR A 1 17.53 5.02 8.70
C THR A 1 16.86 4.05 9.64
N THR A 2 16.69 2.81 9.20
CA THR A 2 16.04 1.76 10.00
C THR A 2 16.93 1.39 11.19
N GLY A 3 16.42 1.58 12.39
CA GLY A 3 17.10 1.27 13.65
C GLY A 3 16.17 0.61 14.67
N PRO A 4 16.64 0.33 15.90
CA PRO A 4 15.82 -0.35 16.91
C PRO A 4 14.48 0.34 17.21
N ARG A 5 14.47 1.68 17.25
CA ARG A 5 13.25 2.48 17.49
C ARG A 5 12.24 2.34 16.35
N THR A 6 12.71 2.33 15.09
CA THR A 6 11.83 2.10 13.93
C THR A 6 11.23 0.70 13.98
N LYS A 7 12.03 -0.32 14.28
CA LYS A 7 11.54 -1.71 14.42
C LYS A 7 10.52 -1.86 15.55
N GLU A 8 10.71 -1.19 16.67
CA GLU A 8 9.73 -1.15 17.76
C GLU A 8 8.44 -0.45 17.34
N PHE A 9 8.55 0.66 16.61
CA PHE A 9 7.39 1.40 16.08
C PHE A 9 6.59 0.53 15.10
N GLU A 10 7.25 -0.15 14.18
CA GLU A 10 6.62 -1.09 13.24
C GLU A 10 5.83 -2.20 13.97
N LYS A 11 6.42 -2.79 15.02
CA LYS A 11 5.74 -3.80 15.85
C LYS A 11 4.49 -3.25 16.55
N ARG A 12 4.57 -2.02 17.08
CA ARG A 12 3.43 -1.36 17.73
C ARG A 12 2.32 -1.05 16.75
N ILE A 13 2.64 -0.55 15.54
CA ILE A 13 1.64 -0.33 14.48
C ILE A 13 0.97 -1.66 14.13
N ALA A 14 1.73 -2.71 13.88
CA ALA A 14 1.19 -4.02 13.53
C ALA A 14 0.23 -4.55 14.62
N ALA A 15 0.66 -4.52 15.88
CA ALA A 15 -0.16 -4.95 17.01
C ALA A 15 -1.44 -4.09 17.16
N TYR A 16 -1.32 -2.76 17.02
CA TYR A 16 -2.46 -1.85 17.12
C TYR A 16 -3.49 -2.07 16.01
N CYS A 17 -3.04 -2.28 14.78
CA CYS A 17 -3.91 -2.55 13.62
C CYS A 17 -4.41 -4.00 13.57
N GLY A 18 -3.89 -4.91 14.39
CA GLY A 18 -4.27 -6.32 14.40
C GLY A 18 -3.76 -7.10 13.18
N VAL A 19 -2.59 -6.74 12.65
CA VAL A 19 -1.92 -7.41 11.53
C VAL A 19 -0.59 -8.01 11.97
N SER A 20 -0.05 -8.94 11.17
CA SER A 20 1.23 -9.58 11.49
C SER A 20 2.45 -8.67 11.29
N HIS A 21 2.40 -7.80 10.29
CA HIS A 21 3.53 -6.94 9.91
C HIS A 21 3.10 -5.55 9.49
N ALA A 22 3.91 -4.57 9.86
CA ALA A 22 3.86 -3.19 9.35
C ALA A 22 5.28 -2.72 9.05
N ILE A 23 5.43 -1.82 8.08
CA ILE A 23 6.70 -1.18 7.75
C ILE A 23 6.56 0.33 7.85
N ALA A 24 7.51 0.99 8.50
CA ALA A 24 7.60 2.44 8.57
C ALA A 24 8.39 2.99 7.38
N LEU A 25 7.86 4.04 6.78
CA LEU A 25 8.40 4.71 5.60
C LEU A 25 8.35 6.23 5.82
N ASN A 26 8.97 7.00 4.93
CA ASN A 26 9.07 8.45 5.07
C ASN A 26 7.78 9.21 4.75
N SER A 27 6.81 8.61 4.07
CA SER A 27 5.50 9.21 3.76
C SER A 27 4.51 8.17 3.26
N TRP A 28 3.22 8.49 3.32
CA TRP A 28 2.17 7.73 2.65
C TRP A 28 2.41 7.67 1.13
N THR A 29 2.78 8.79 0.52
CA THR A 29 2.99 8.91 -0.94
C THR A 29 4.00 7.91 -1.44
N ASN A 30 5.21 7.90 -0.85
CA ASN A 30 6.25 6.95 -1.25
C ASN A 30 5.88 5.51 -0.92
N ALA A 31 5.23 5.29 0.23
CA ALA A 31 4.78 3.98 0.66
C ALA A 31 3.83 3.35 -0.38
N CYS A 32 2.78 4.07 -0.77
CA CYS A 32 1.79 3.56 -1.71
C CYS A 32 2.30 3.52 -3.16
N GLU A 33 3.19 4.45 -3.56
CA GLU A 33 3.87 4.33 -4.86
C GLU A 33 4.68 3.03 -4.94
N LEU A 34 5.42 2.66 -3.89
CA LEU A 34 6.13 1.37 -3.85
C LEU A 34 5.18 0.17 -3.96
N VAL A 35 3.97 0.26 -3.40
CA VAL A 35 2.94 -0.79 -3.54
C VAL A 35 2.52 -0.93 -5.01
N LEU A 36 2.25 0.19 -5.71
CA LEU A 36 1.90 0.15 -7.12
C LEU A 36 3.02 -0.51 -7.95
N ARG A 37 4.28 -0.13 -7.69
CA ARG A 37 5.45 -0.72 -8.34
C ARG A 37 5.63 -2.20 -8.01
N TRP A 38 5.43 -2.58 -6.76
CA TRP A 38 5.46 -3.98 -6.33
C TRP A 38 4.41 -4.81 -7.07
N TYR A 39 3.20 -4.27 -7.23
CA TYR A 39 2.12 -4.97 -7.93
C TYR A 39 2.30 -4.97 -9.47
N GLY A 40 3.35 -4.33 -10.00
CA GLY A 40 3.67 -4.28 -11.43
C GLY A 40 2.80 -3.33 -12.24
N ILE A 41 2.21 -2.34 -11.58
CA ILE A 41 1.37 -1.32 -12.23
C ILE A 41 2.25 -0.35 -13.02
N GLY A 42 1.84 -0.02 -14.24
CA GLY A 42 2.58 0.85 -15.13
C GLY A 42 1.79 1.24 -16.39
N PRO A 43 2.48 1.66 -17.46
CA PRO A 43 1.82 2.09 -18.70
C PRO A 43 0.79 1.09 -19.22
N GLY A 44 -0.39 1.61 -19.59
CA GLY A 44 -1.52 0.82 -20.07
C GLY A 44 -2.46 0.30 -18.98
N ASP A 45 -2.07 0.37 -17.71
CA ASP A 45 -2.93 0.00 -16.58
C ASP A 45 -3.80 1.16 -16.12
N GLU A 46 -4.86 0.83 -15.42
CA GLU A 46 -5.79 1.76 -14.79
C GLU A 46 -5.82 1.51 -13.27
N VAL A 47 -5.85 2.62 -12.51
CA VAL A 47 -6.04 2.61 -11.05
C VAL A 47 -7.23 3.47 -10.72
N ILE A 48 -8.22 2.91 -10.03
CA ILE A 48 -9.44 3.64 -9.64
C ILE A 48 -9.15 4.43 -8.37
N VAL A 49 -9.46 5.73 -8.39
CA VAL A 49 -9.29 6.66 -7.27
C VAL A 49 -10.56 7.51 -7.11
N PRO A 50 -10.90 8.02 -5.91
CA PRO A 50 -12.03 8.92 -5.76
C PRO A 50 -11.73 10.29 -6.38
N ALA A 51 -12.74 10.96 -6.90
CA ALA A 51 -12.62 12.32 -7.44
C ALA A 51 -12.34 13.35 -6.33
N TYR A 52 -12.75 13.06 -5.10
CA TYR A 52 -12.48 13.90 -3.94
C TYR A 52 -11.40 13.24 -3.06
N THR A 53 -10.17 13.70 -3.22
CA THR A 53 -9.00 13.22 -2.49
C THR A 53 -7.87 14.26 -2.52
N TYR A 54 -6.86 14.05 -1.69
CA TYR A 54 -5.60 14.77 -1.82
C TYR A 54 -4.86 14.34 -3.10
N CYS A 55 -4.22 15.27 -3.78
CA CYS A 55 -3.60 15.02 -5.09
C CYS A 55 -2.58 13.86 -5.10
N ALA A 56 -1.96 13.55 -3.96
CA ALA A 56 -0.98 12.46 -3.88
C ALA A 56 -1.56 11.10 -4.31
N THR A 57 -2.85 10.84 -4.01
CA THR A 57 -3.53 9.59 -4.37
C THR A 57 -3.56 9.38 -5.90
N ALA A 58 -3.77 10.44 -6.68
CA ALA A 58 -3.72 10.38 -8.15
C ALA A 58 -2.29 10.48 -8.69
N ASN A 59 -1.43 11.29 -8.05
CA ASN A 59 -0.06 11.51 -8.51
C ASN A 59 0.76 10.23 -8.52
N ILE A 60 0.66 9.36 -7.50
CA ILE A 60 1.40 8.10 -7.48
C ILE A 60 1.03 7.17 -8.64
N VAL A 61 -0.21 7.27 -9.13
CA VAL A 61 -0.65 6.52 -10.32
C VAL A 61 0.05 7.04 -11.58
N LEU A 62 0.17 8.37 -11.71
CA LEU A 62 0.89 9.00 -12.81
C LEU A 62 2.41 8.72 -12.74
N HIS A 63 2.99 8.71 -11.53
CA HIS A 63 4.43 8.42 -11.33
C HIS A 63 4.82 7.03 -11.83
N VAL A 64 3.92 6.05 -11.75
CA VAL A 64 4.17 4.71 -12.30
C VAL A 64 3.78 4.60 -13.78
N GLY A 65 3.31 5.67 -14.40
CA GLY A 65 2.90 5.71 -15.81
C GLY A 65 1.52 5.09 -16.09
N ALA A 66 0.74 4.79 -15.06
CA ALA A 66 -0.62 4.29 -15.19
C ALA A 66 -1.64 5.43 -15.31
N LYS A 67 -2.87 5.09 -15.68
CA LYS A 67 -3.97 6.04 -15.82
C LYS A 67 -4.84 6.05 -14.55
N PRO A 68 -4.99 7.18 -13.84
CA PRO A 68 -5.99 7.31 -12.81
C PRO A 68 -7.40 7.35 -13.44
N VAL A 69 -8.30 6.52 -12.92
CA VAL A 69 -9.73 6.51 -13.28
C VAL A 69 -10.48 7.05 -12.09
N MET A 70 -10.93 8.29 -12.22
CA MET A 70 -11.67 8.96 -11.15
C MET A 70 -13.11 8.48 -11.11
N VAL A 71 -13.61 8.17 -9.91
CA VAL A 71 -15.00 7.83 -9.64
C VAL A 71 -15.60 8.80 -8.64
N ASP A 72 -16.91 8.93 -8.69
CA ASP A 72 -17.63 9.79 -7.77
C ASP A 72 -17.59 9.27 -6.34
N VAL A 73 -17.97 10.12 -5.41
CA VAL A 73 -18.04 9.85 -3.99
C VAL A 73 -19.50 9.90 -3.53
N LEU A 74 -19.76 9.31 -2.37
CA LEU A 74 -21.05 9.38 -1.69
C LEU A 74 -21.21 10.73 -0.97
N ASP A 75 -22.38 10.98 -0.39
CA ASP A 75 -22.68 12.20 0.39
C ASP A 75 -21.74 12.38 1.59
N ASP A 76 -21.12 11.31 2.08
CA ASP A 76 -20.12 11.30 3.13
C ASP A 76 -18.67 11.52 2.62
N PHE A 77 -18.50 11.82 1.33
CA PHE A 77 -17.25 12.00 0.61
C PHE A 77 -16.37 10.75 0.50
N THR A 78 -16.81 9.58 0.94
CA THR A 78 -16.10 8.33 0.69
C THR A 78 -16.38 7.80 -0.71
N MET A 79 -15.45 7.02 -1.27
CA MET A 79 -15.56 6.42 -2.61
C MET A 79 -16.85 5.61 -2.75
N ASP A 80 -17.63 5.84 -3.81
CA ASP A 80 -18.86 5.07 -4.11
C ASP A 80 -18.52 3.68 -4.70
N PRO A 81 -18.80 2.57 -3.99
CA PRO A 81 -18.56 1.22 -4.51
C PRO A 81 -19.34 0.90 -5.79
N VAL A 82 -20.51 1.51 -5.99
CA VAL A 82 -21.31 1.32 -7.20
C VAL A 82 -20.64 1.99 -8.39
N ALA A 83 -20.11 3.20 -8.20
CA ALA A 83 -19.33 3.90 -9.23
C ALA A 83 -18.06 3.11 -9.58
N VAL A 84 -17.35 2.53 -8.59
CA VAL A 84 -16.21 1.65 -8.81
C VAL A 84 -16.58 0.49 -9.72
N LYS A 85 -17.67 -0.23 -9.40
CA LYS A 85 -18.12 -1.39 -10.18
C LYS A 85 -18.39 -1.05 -11.65
N ARG A 86 -18.94 0.13 -11.94
CA ARG A 86 -19.26 0.59 -13.31
C ARG A 86 -18.06 0.82 -14.20
N VAL A 87 -16.90 1.15 -13.63
CA VAL A 87 -15.69 1.54 -14.38
C VAL A 87 -14.62 0.45 -14.40
N LEU A 88 -14.87 -0.71 -13.78
CA LEU A 88 -13.95 -1.84 -13.84
C LEU A 88 -13.73 -2.29 -15.28
N THR A 89 -12.47 -2.47 -15.64
CA THR A 89 -12.03 -3.01 -16.93
C THR A 89 -10.96 -4.08 -16.72
N ASN A 90 -10.56 -4.76 -17.79
CA ASN A 90 -9.41 -5.68 -17.75
C ASN A 90 -8.06 -4.99 -17.48
N ARG A 91 -8.01 -3.65 -17.63
CA ARG A 91 -6.83 -2.83 -17.33
C ARG A 91 -6.81 -2.35 -15.87
N THR A 92 -7.90 -2.45 -15.13
CA THR A 92 -7.96 -2.05 -13.71
C THR A 92 -7.07 -2.98 -12.90
N LYS A 93 -5.99 -2.43 -12.29
CA LYS A 93 -5.02 -3.20 -11.50
C LYS A 93 -5.10 -2.89 -10.01
N ALA A 94 -5.57 -1.70 -9.64
CA ALA A 94 -5.79 -1.34 -8.24
C ALA A 94 -6.98 -0.41 -8.06
N ILE A 95 -7.48 -0.38 -6.82
CA ILE A 95 -8.51 0.54 -6.34
C ILE A 95 -7.96 1.16 -5.06
N ILE A 96 -7.99 2.51 -4.96
CA ILE A 96 -7.46 3.25 -3.80
C ILE A 96 -8.59 4.04 -3.15
N PRO A 97 -9.42 3.43 -2.29
CA PRO A 97 -10.37 4.15 -1.46
C PRO A 97 -9.64 5.01 -0.42
N VAL A 98 -10.21 6.18 -0.09
CA VAL A 98 -9.61 7.17 0.81
C VAL A 98 -10.51 7.39 2.02
N ASP A 99 -9.92 7.32 3.21
CA ASP A 99 -10.56 7.59 4.50
C ASP A 99 -10.58 9.11 4.76
N ILE A 100 -11.45 9.80 4.07
CA ILE A 100 -11.50 11.27 4.07
C ILE A 100 -11.87 11.82 5.46
N GLY A 101 -11.11 12.81 5.96
CA GLY A 101 -11.37 13.44 7.26
C GLY A 101 -11.34 12.45 8.45
N GLY A 102 -10.79 11.26 8.27
CA GLY A 102 -10.75 10.21 9.30
C GLY A 102 -11.97 9.28 9.29
N LEU A 103 -12.94 9.50 8.39
CA LEU A 103 -14.05 8.56 8.19
C LEU A 103 -13.59 7.39 7.32
N PRO A 104 -13.57 6.15 7.84
CA PRO A 104 -13.18 4.99 7.07
C PRO A 104 -14.09 4.79 5.85
N ALA A 105 -13.49 4.60 4.68
CA ALA A 105 -14.19 4.27 3.46
C ALA A 105 -14.89 2.89 3.56
N ARG A 106 -15.80 2.60 2.65
CA ARG A 106 -16.56 1.33 2.60
C ARG A 106 -15.69 0.18 2.08
N ILE A 107 -14.56 -0.06 2.75
CA ILE A 107 -13.52 -1.02 2.29
C ILE A 107 -14.10 -2.40 2.03
N LYS A 108 -14.97 -2.91 2.91
CA LYS A 108 -15.59 -4.23 2.76
C LYS A 108 -16.41 -4.34 1.46
N GLU A 109 -17.13 -3.29 1.09
CA GLU A 109 -17.91 -3.25 -0.15
C GLU A 109 -16.98 -3.16 -1.36
N ILE A 110 -15.92 -2.36 -1.30
CA ILE A 110 -14.93 -2.22 -2.36
C ILE A 110 -14.14 -3.52 -2.55
N MET A 111 -13.75 -4.21 -1.48
CA MET A 111 -13.14 -5.54 -1.55
C MET A 111 -14.03 -6.52 -2.29
N ARG A 112 -15.34 -6.55 -1.96
CA ARG A 112 -16.32 -7.38 -2.67
C ARG A 112 -16.39 -7.02 -4.16
N VAL A 113 -16.40 -5.73 -4.52
CA VAL A 113 -16.38 -5.29 -5.92
C VAL A 113 -15.12 -5.78 -6.64
N ALA A 114 -13.95 -5.72 -5.99
CA ALA A 114 -12.71 -6.25 -6.57
C ALA A 114 -12.76 -7.77 -6.78
N GLU A 115 -13.35 -8.51 -5.83
CA GLU A 115 -13.54 -9.96 -5.91
C GLU A 115 -14.53 -10.35 -7.02
N GLU A 116 -15.69 -9.69 -7.09
CA GLU A 116 -16.66 -9.89 -8.17
C GLU A 116 -16.11 -9.58 -9.56
N GLY A 117 -15.16 -8.63 -9.63
CA GLY A 117 -14.48 -8.21 -10.86
C GLY A 117 -13.35 -9.13 -11.32
N CYS A 118 -13.04 -10.21 -10.62
CA CYS A 118 -11.91 -11.10 -10.95
C CYS A 118 -11.98 -11.69 -12.37
N ASN A 119 -13.18 -11.96 -12.89
CA ASN A 119 -13.38 -12.47 -14.25
C ASN A 119 -13.00 -11.46 -15.35
N LEU A 120 -12.98 -10.16 -15.05
CA LEU A 120 -12.53 -9.11 -15.95
C LEU A 120 -11.02 -8.90 -15.86
N PHE A 121 -10.39 -9.32 -14.77
CA PHE A 121 -9.01 -9.03 -14.47
C PHE A 121 -8.07 -9.81 -15.39
N THR A 122 -7.17 -9.09 -16.05
CA THR A 122 -6.12 -9.71 -16.87
C THR A 122 -4.76 -9.36 -16.27
N PRO A 123 -4.06 -10.30 -15.63
CA PRO A 123 -2.74 -10.02 -15.05
C PRO A 123 -1.74 -9.71 -16.15
N LYS A 124 -0.82 -8.78 -15.89
CA LYS A 124 0.34 -8.57 -16.76
C LYS A 124 1.30 -9.77 -16.68
N VAL A 125 1.87 -10.14 -17.80
CA VAL A 125 2.94 -11.14 -17.88
C VAL A 125 4.28 -10.47 -17.54
N ASN A 126 4.38 -9.87 -16.35
CA ASN A 126 5.61 -9.25 -15.88
C ASN A 126 6.16 -10.11 -14.75
N LEU A 127 7.18 -10.88 -15.08
CA LEU A 127 8.00 -11.54 -14.08
C LEU A 127 8.83 -10.47 -13.37
N ARG A 128 8.73 -10.43 -12.04
CA ARG A 128 9.68 -9.69 -11.22
C ARG A 128 11.05 -10.34 -11.30
N VAL A 129 12.06 -9.63 -10.84
CA VAL A 129 13.44 -10.16 -10.78
C VAL A 129 13.53 -11.47 -9.99
N ASP A 130 12.64 -11.67 -9.01
CA ASP A 130 12.52 -12.90 -8.22
C ASP A 130 11.64 -13.99 -8.87
N GLY A 131 11.15 -13.75 -10.09
CA GLY A 131 10.26 -14.68 -10.80
C GLY A 131 8.80 -14.68 -10.33
N SER A 132 8.45 -13.88 -9.30
CA SER A 132 7.08 -13.80 -8.79
C SER A 132 6.21 -12.86 -9.63
N ASN A 133 4.92 -13.15 -9.70
CA ASN A 133 3.92 -12.27 -10.30
C ASN A 133 2.75 -12.08 -9.32
N PRO A 134 2.73 -10.97 -8.56
CA PRO A 134 1.69 -10.73 -7.56
C PRO A 134 0.30 -10.57 -8.18
N GLN A 135 0.17 -10.07 -9.41
CA GLN A 135 -1.11 -9.97 -10.11
C GLN A 135 -1.70 -11.36 -10.41
N MET A 136 -0.87 -12.31 -10.85
CA MET A 136 -1.32 -13.69 -11.09
C MET A 136 -1.68 -14.40 -9.78
N ARG A 137 -0.94 -14.13 -8.69
CA ARG A 137 -1.20 -14.73 -7.37
C ARG A 137 -2.49 -14.21 -6.75
N LEU A 138 -2.79 -12.91 -6.87
CA LEU A 138 -4.00 -12.32 -6.31
C LEU A 138 -5.23 -12.55 -7.21
N GLY A 139 -5.05 -12.54 -8.53
CA GLY A 139 -6.11 -12.80 -9.52
C GLY A 139 -7.19 -11.72 -9.64
N ARG A 140 -6.99 -10.54 -9.05
CA ARG A 140 -7.94 -9.42 -9.06
C ARG A 140 -7.25 -8.07 -8.87
N ALA A 141 -8.00 -6.99 -8.97
CA ALA A 141 -7.50 -5.67 -8.61
C ALA A 141 -7.09 -5.62 -7.13
N LEU A 142 -5.94 -5.03 -6.84
CA LEU A 142 -5.43 -4.81 -5.48
C LEU A 142 -6.20 -3.66 -4.83
N VAL A 143 -6.66 -3.84 -3.60
CA VAL A 143 -7.28 -2.76 -2.82
C VAL A 143 -6.26 -2.19 -1.84
N ILE A 144 -5.94 -0.90 -2.04
CA ILE A 144 -5.00 -0.14 -1.19
C ILE A 144 -5.80 0.92 -0.44
N SER A 145 -6.02 0.75 0.86
CA SER A 145 -6.69 1.78 1.66
C SER A 145 -5.75 2.95 1.91
N ASP A 146 -6.17 4.13 1.46
CA ASP A 146 -5.53 5.40 1.82
C ASP A 146 -6.09 5.86 3.18
N ALA A 147 -5.44 5.40 4.24
CA ALA A 147 -5.77 5.69 5.62
C ALA A 147 -4.95 6.87 6.19
N ALA A 148 -4.55 7.82 5.33
CA ALA A 148 -3.72 8.96 5.72
C ALA A 148 -4.36 9.85 6.81
N HIS A 149 -5.69 9.80 6.98
CA HIS A 149 -6.43 10.58 7.99
C HIS A 149 -7.03 9.71 9.11
N SER A 150 -6.97 8.38 9.01
CA SER A 150 -7.80 7.49 9.83
C SER A 150 -7.02 6.61 10.81
N PHE A 151 -5.72 6.88 11.06
CA PHE A 151 -4.99 6.15 12.09
C PHE A 151 -5.69 6.31 13.45
N GLY A 152 -6.13 5.21 14.04
CA GLY A 152 -6.91 5.19 15.28
C GLY A 152 -8.41 5.03 15.10
N ALA A 153 -8.94 5.26 13.90
CA ALA A 153 -10.35 4.98 13.60
C ALA A 153 -10.65 3.48 13.68
N THR A 154 -11.92 3.16 13.90
CA THR A 154 -12.39 1.77 14.00
C THR A 154 -13.59 1.52 13.10
N VAL A 155 -13.68 0.32 12.54
CA VAL A 155 -14.84 -0.19 11.81
C VAL A 155 -15.29 -1.49 12.48
N ALA A 156 -16.52 -1.54 12.95
CA ALA A 156 -17.07 -2.70 13.68
C ALA A 156 -16.16 -3.16 14.86
N GLY A 157 -15.61 -2.19 15.61
CA GLY A 157 -14.76 -2.45 16.77
C GLY A 157 -13.32 -2.88 16.47
N LYS A 158 -12.92 -2.90 15.20
CA LYS A 158 -11.53 -3.20 14.77
C LYS A 158 -10.86 -1.95 14.23
N HIS A 159 -9.61 -1.71 14.62
CA HIS A 159 -8.84 -0.60 14.08
C HIS A 159 -8.64 -0.71 12.57
N VAL A 160 -8.63 0.45 11.90
CA VAL A 160 -8.23 0.55 10.49
C VAL A 160 -6.80 0.01 10.32
N GLY A 161 -6.55 -0.68 9.22
CA GLY A 161 -5.24 -1.27 8.91
C GLY A 161 -5.26 -2.75 8.53
N ALA A 162 -6.41 -3.45 8.78
CA ALA A 162 -6.57 -4.87 8.50
C ALA A 162 -7.79 -5.18 7.59
N GLN A 163 -8.40 -4.16 6.97
CA GLN A 163 -9.64 -4.34 6.18
C GLN A 163 -9.40 -4.46 4.67
N ALA A 164 -8.33 -3.84 4.17
CA ALA A 164 -7.90 -3.90 2.77
C ALA A 164 -6.72 -4.89 2.61
N ASP A 165 -6.32 -5.16 1.38
CA ASP A 165 -5.12 -5.96 1.09
C ASP A 165 -3.86 -5.30 1.66
N ILE A 166 -3.73 -3.99 1.45
CA ILE A 166 -2.68 -3.15 2.01
C ILE A 166 -3.31 -1.84 2.48
N THR A 167 -2.89 -1.35 3.63
CA THR A 167 -3.31 -0.04 4.14
C THR A 167 -2.10 0.86 4.29
N GLY A 168 -2.19 2.08 3.74
CA GLY A 168 -1.17 3.11 3.87
C GLY A 168 -1.59 4.20 4.87
N PHE A 169 -0.68 4.55 5.79
CA PHE A 169 -0.84 5.63 6.77
C PHE A 169 0.13 6.77 6.51
N SER A 170 -0.30 7.98 6.85
CA SER A 170 0.55 9.16 6.90
C SER A 170 0.75 9.62 8.33
N PHE A 171 1.99 9.94 8.67
CA PHE A 171 2.38 10.53 9.95
C PHE A 171 2.99 11.93 9.77
N HIS A 172 2.60 12.61 8.69
CA HIS A 172 2.95 14.00 8.45
C HIS A 172 2.46 14.90 9.60
N ALA A 173 3.08 16.07 9.77
CA ALA A 173 2.86 16.99 10.89
C ALA A 173 1.39 17.33 11.18
N VAL A 174 0.52 17.35 10.14
CA VAL A 174 -0.91 17.73 10.26
C VAL A 174 -1.83 16.53 10.53
N LYS A 175 -1.30 15.30 10.64
CA LYS A 175 -2.12 14.10 10.86
C LYS A 175 -2.42 13.86 12.35
N ASN A 176 -3.45 13.06 12.62
CA ASN A 176 -3.89 12.71 13.98
C ASN A 176 -2.83 11.96 14.81
N LEU A 177 -1.95 11.19 14.16
CA LEU A 177 -0.68 10.73 14.74
C LEU A 177 0.44 11.27 13.87
N THR A 178 1.45 11.89 14.48
CA THR A 178 2.55 12.51 13.72
C THR A 178 3.93 12.09 14.20
N THR A 179 4.84 11.99 13.25
CA THR A 179 6.29 11.86 13.46
C THR A 179 7.06 13.00 12.77
N ALA A 180 6.40 14.16 12.57
CA ALA A 180 6.76 15.31 11.74
C ALA A 180 6.69 14.95 10.25
N GLU A 181 7.48 14.02 9.78
CA GLU A 181 7.39 13.32 8.50
C GLU A 181 7.40 11.82 8.75
N GLY A 182 6.55 11.09 8.02
CA GLY A 182 6.47 9.64 8.13
C GLY A 182 5.25 9.05 7.47
N GLY A 183 5.30 7.74 7.32
CA GLY A 183 4.20 6.91 6.85
C GLY A 183 4.41 5.46 7.25
N ALA A 184 3.43 4.64 7.00
CA ALA A 184 3.55 3.20 7.19
C ALA A 184 2.64 2.44 6.23
N LEU A 185 2.99 1.17 5.99
CA LEU A 185 2.11 0.18 5.37
C LEU A 185 1.82 -0.93 6.37
N THR A 186 0.59 -1.42 6.33
CA THR A 186 0.21 -2.70 6.92
C THR A 186 -0.20 -3.67 5.82
N PHE A 187 0.09 -4.95 6.03
CA PHE A 187 -0.15 -6.00 5.05
C PHE A 187 -1.20 -6.97 5.58
N ASN A 188 -2.22 -7.23 4.78
CA ASN A 188 -3.31 -8.17 5.08
C ASN A 188 -3.72 -8.93 3.80
N LEU A 189 -2.74 -9.29 2.98
CA LEU A 189 -2.97 -10.07 1.77
C LEU A 189 -3.39 -11.51 2.14
N PRO A 190 -4.31 -12.10 1.36
CA PRO A 190 -4.74 -13.49 1.58
C PRO A 190 -3.66 -14.49 1.18
N GLU A 191 -3.83 -15.74 1.57
CA GLU A 191 -3.07 -16.85 0.98
C GLU A 191 -3.17 -16.81 -0.57
N PRO A 192 -2.09 -17.11 -1.31
CA PRO A 192 -0.81 -17.67 -0.84
C PRO A 192 0.29 -16.62 -0.53
N PHE A 193 -0.04 -15.38 -0.19
CA PHE A 193 0.95 -14.36 0.15
C PHE A 193 1.49 -14.57 1.58
N ASP A 194 2.81 -14.55 1.71
CA ASP A 194 3.49 -14.44 3.02
C ASP A 194 3.74 -12.95 3.33
N ASN A 195 2.99 -12.41 4.30
CA ASN A 195 3.12 -11.02 4.71
C ASN A 195 4.50 -10.72 5.35
N ALA A 196 5.19 -11.72 5.90
CA ALA A 196 6.57 -11.56 6.37
C ALA A 196 7.57 -11.44 5.22
N GLU A 197 7.35 -12.17 4.12
CA GLU A 197 8.14 -12.02 2.89
C GLU A 197 7.94 -10.64 2.28
N LEU A 198 6.69 -10.16 2.22
CA LEU A 198 6.37 -8.80 1.79
C LEU A 198 7.07 -7.75 2.63
N TYR A 199 7.03 -7.87 3.95
CA TYR A 199 7.73 -6.97 4.84
C TYR A 199 9.23 -6.92 4.54
N ARG A 200 9.88 -8.08 4.35
CA ARG A 200 11.31 -8.16 3.97
C ARG A 200 11.57 -7.51 2.62
N PHE A 201 10.69 -7.76 1.63
CA PHE A 201 10.81 -7.18 0.31
C PHE A 201 10.68 -5.65 0.32
N PHE A 202 9.69 -5.10 1.03
CA PHE A 202 9.53 -3.65 1.13
C PHE A 202 10.66 -2.97 1.92
N ASN A 203 11.24 -3.64 2.93
CA ASN A 203 12.46 -3.14 3.58
C ASN A 203 13.62 -3.03 2.60
N LEU A 204 13.84 -4.07 1.78
CA LEU A 204 14.87 -4.06 0.74
C LEU A 204 14.61 -2.93 -0.27
N LEU A 205 13.38 -2.83 -0.77
CA LEU A 205 12.99 -1.87 -1.80
C LEU A 205 13.12 -0.42 -1.32
N SER A 206 12.75 -0.14 -0.06
CA SER A 206 12.82 1.20 0.55
C SER A 206 14.24 1.64 0.95
N LEU A 207 15.21 0.74 0.88
CA LEU A 207 16.61 0.98 1.25
C LEU A 207 17.55 0.76 0.04
N HIS A 208 17.27 1.37 -1.09
CA HIS A 208 18.08 1.27 -2.32
C HIS A 208 18.28 -0.17 -2.84
N GLY A 209 17.49 -1.15 -2.42
CA GLY A 209 17.69 -2.55 -2.76
C GLY A 209 18.85 -3.24 -2.04
N GLN A 210 19.35 -2.64 -0.95
CA GLN A 210 20.47 -3.18 -0.17
C GLN A 210 20.05 -4.34 0.72
N SER A 211 20.81 -5.42 0.71
CA SER A 211 20.55 -6.64 1.47
C SER A 211 20.69 -6.49 2.99
N LYS A 212 21.31 -5.40 3.47
CA LYS A 212 21.50 -5.10 4.89
C LYS A 212 21.07 -3.68 5.23
N ASP A 213 20.31 -3.52 6.30
CA ASP A 213 19.99 -2.22 6.87
C ASP A 213 21.18 -1.65 7.69
N ALA A 214 21.01 -0.42 8.19
CA ALA A 214 22.06 0.25 8.96
C ALA A 214 22.42 -0.51 10.24
N LEU A 215 21.44 -1.13 10.92
CA LEU A 215 21.67 -1.88 12.14
C LEU A 215 22.51 -3.15 11.87
N ALA A 216 22.20 -3.88 10.82
CA ALA A 216 22.96 -5.06 10.43
C ALA A 216 24.42 -4.73 10.05
N LYS A 217 24.67 -3.52 9.51
CA LYS A 217 26.02 -3.05 9.14
C LYS A 217 26.88 -2.64 10.34
N THR A 218 26.32 -2.42 11.53
CA THR A 218 27.08 -2.04 12.73
C THR A 218 27.82 -3.21 13.38
N GLN A 219 27.52 -4.45 12.99
CA GLN A 219 28.24 -5.62 13.49
C GLN A 219 29.67 -5.66 12.94
N PRO A 220 30.68 -6.06 13.73
CA PRO A 220 32.06 -6.17 13.26
C PRO A 220 32.17 -7.02 11.98
N GLY A 221 32.79 -6.50 10.94
CA GLY A 221 32.95 -7.18 9.65
C GLY A 221 31.71 -7.20 8.75
N ALA A 222 30.56 -6.68 9.19
CA ALA A 222 29.29 -6.73 8.45
C ALA A 222 29.03 -5.56 7.50
N TRP A 223 30.04 -4.75 7.18
CA TRP A 223 29.90 -3.57 6.31
C TRP A 223 29.55 -3.91 4.84
N ARG A 224 29.90 -5.11 4.38
CA ARG A 224 29.58 -5.57 3.03
C ARG A 224 28.09 -5.84 2.88
N TYR A 225 27.50 -5.39 1.79
CA TYR A 225 26.13 -5.65 1.39
C TYR A 225 26.04 -5.80 -0.13
N ASP A 226 25.00 -6.46 -0.58
CA ASP A 226 24.66 -6.61 -2.00
C ASP A 226 23.49 -5.69 -2.34
N VAL A 227 23.43 -5.23 -3.59
CA VAL A 227 22.28 -4.53 -4.16
C VAL A 227 21.55 -5.52 -5.05
N SER A 228 20.42 -6.05 -4.57
CA SER A 228 19.70 -7.12 -5.24
C SER A 228 18.74 -6.60 -6.31
N ILE A 229 18.22 -5.37 -6.12
CA ILE A 229 17.30 -4.71 -7.05
C ILE A 229 17.53 -3.19 -7.02
N ALA A 230 17.12 -2.48 -8.06
CA ALA A 230 17.01 -1.03 -8.02
C ALA A 230 15.89 -0.62 -7.06
N GLY A 231 16.26 -0.08 -5.91
CA GLY A 231 15.33 0.36 -4.88
C GLY A 231 15.31 1.89 -4.73
N TRP A 232 14.56 2.36 -3.74
CA TRP A 232 14.35 3.77 -3.43
C TRP A 232 14.86 4.13 -2.04
N LYS A 233 14.98 5.42 -1.76
CA LYS A 233 15.25 5.96 -0.42
C LYS A 233 13.94 6.43 0.19
N CYS A 234 13.27 5.54 0.93
CA CYS A 234 11.95 5.80 1.53
C CYS A 234 11.90 5.52 3.04
N ASN A 235 13.06 5.43 3.68
CA ASN A 235 13.19 5.15 5.13
C ASN A 235 13.87 6.27 5.91
#